data_3bc93f0e68a6c536ec4c087b26deb173
#
_entry.id   3bc93f0e68a6c536ec4c087b26deb173
#
_cell.length_a   1.000
_cell.length_b   1.000
_cell.length_c   1.000
_cell.angle_alpha   90.00
_cell.angle_beta   90.00
_cell.angle_gamma   90.00
#
_symmetry.space_group_name_H-M   'P 1'
#
loop_
_entity.id
_entity.type
_entity.pdbx_description
1 polymer ?
#
loop_
_entity_poly.entity_id
_entity_poly.type
_entity_poly.pdbx_seq_one_letter_code
_entity_poly.pdbx_strand_id
1 'polypeptide(L)'
;MSQQPANIMKYKINLFGITRDIVGDNVTEIEMSQSADVQTVLSELKTNYPKLKEIKSLLVAVNSEYAESNLVLSENDEIALIPPVSGG
;
A
#
# COMPACT_ATOMS: atom_id res chain seq x y z
N MET A 1 15.29 10.72 -27.23
CA MET A 1 15.16 10.53 -26.64
C MET A 1 14.64 9.94 -25.77
N SER A 2 14.73 9.28 -25.31
CA SER A 2 14.08 8.64 -24.59
C SER A 2 13.97 8.96 -23.48
N GLN A 3 13.19 9.09 -22.89
CA GLN A 3 13.01 9.44 -21.83
C GLN A 3 12.54 8.64 -20.95
N GLN A 4 12.99 7.85 -20.40
CA GLN A 4 12.64 7.12 -19.41
C GLN A 4 12.53 7.91 -18.27
N PRO A 5 11.57 7.85 -17.46
CA PRO A 5 11.46 8.50 -16.22
C PRO A 5 12.62 8.11 -15.43
N ALA A 6 13.23 9.04 -14.91
CA ALA A 6 14.39 8.78 -14.19
C ALA A 6 14.13 7.88 -13.02
N ASN A 7 13.01 8.04 -12.35
CA ASN A 7 12.81 7.32 -11.13
C ASN A 7 11.43 6.79 -11.03
N ILE A 8 11.29 5.52 -11.27
CA ILE A 8 10.04 4.85 -10.96
C ILE A 8 10.22 4.19 -9.62
N MET A 9 9.38 4.57 -8.66
CA MET A 9 9.42 4.01 -7.33
C MET A 9 8.46 2.84 -7.29
N LYS A 10 8.94 1.68 -6.87
CA LYS A 10 8.09 0.52 -6.74
C LYS A 10 7.94 0.20 -5.26
N TYR A 11 6.71 0.21 -4.81
CA TYR A 11 6.43 -0.11 -3.42
C TYR A 11 5.77 -1.47 -3.35
N LYS A 12 6.33 -2.35 -2.56
CA LYS A 12 5.79 -3.69 -2.41
C LYS A 12 4.97 -3.71 -1.14
N ILE A 13 3.71 -4.10 -1.25
CA ILE A 13 2.79 -4.09 -0.14
C ILE A 13 2.36 -5.51 0.19
N ASN A 14 2.63 -5.95 1.40
CA ASN A 14 2.19 -7.24 1.88
C ASN A 14 0.73 -7.14 2.32
N LEU A 15 -0.04 -8.16 1.99
CA LEU A 15 -1.48 -8.14 2.23
C LEU A 15 -1.86 -9.22 3.22
N PHE A 16 -2.82 -8.90 4.08
CA PHE A 16 -3.25 -9.82 5.11
C PHE A 16 -4.76 -9.86 5.20
N GLY A 17 -5.30 -10.99 5.62
CA GLY A 17 -6.72 -11.14 5.85
C GLY A 17 -7.55 -10.84 4.63
N ILE A 18 -8.60 -10.06 4.81
CA ILE A 18 -9.53 -9.78 3.72
C ILE A 18 -8.86 -9.00 2.59
N THR A 19 -7.82 -8.24 2.88
CA THR A 19 -7.15 -7.50 1.81
C THR A 19 -6.50 -8.46 0.83
N ARG A 20 -6.00 -9.59 1.32
CA ARG A 20 -5.44 -10.60 0.46
C ARG A 20 -6.49 -11.21 -0.44
N ASP A 21 -7.69 -11.44 0.11
CA ASP A 21 -8.79 -11.98 -0.68
C ASP A 21 -9.24 -11.01 -1.74
N ILE A 22 -9.28 -9.73 -1.43
CA ILE A 22 -9.73 -8.72 -2.39
C ILE A 22 -8.75 -8.59 -3.54
N VAL A 23 -7.47 -8.56 -3.24
CA VAL A 23 -6.45 -8.40 -4.28
C VAL A 23 -6.19 -9.71 -5.01
N GLY A 24 -6.31 -10.81 -4.30
CA GLY A 24 -6.08 -12.12 -4.91
C GLY A 24 -4.65 -12.60 -4.81
N ASP A 25 -3.87 -11.98 -3.94
CA ASP A 25 -2.48 -12.37 -3.80
C ASP A 25 -2.00 -11.95 -2.41
N ASN A 26 -0.84 -12.45 -2.03
CA ASN A 26 -0.23 -12.10 -0.75
C ASN A 26 0.50 -10.77 -0.80
N VAL A 27 0.84 -10.32 -1.98
CA VAL A 27 1.66 -9.15 -2.18
C VAL A 27 1.18 -8.43 -3.43
N THR A 28 1.23 -7.12 -3.43
CA THR A 28 0.99 -6.34 -4.63
C THR A 28 2.03 -5.25 -4.72
N GLU A 29 2.22 -4.70 -5.91
CA GLU A 29 3.16 -3.61 -6.11
C GLU A 29 2.45 -2.38 -6.64
N ILE A 30 2.89 -1.22 -6.19
CA ILE A 30 2.41 0.05 -6.68
C ILE A 30 3.60 0.79 -7.26
N GLU A 31 3.47 1.29 -8.48
CA GLU A 31 4.53 2.08 -9.11
C GLU A 31 4.13 3.54 -9.14
N MET A 32 5.04 4.38 -8.73
CA MET A 32 4.81 5.83 -8.73
C MET A 32 5.99 6.51 -9.39
N SER A 33 5.73 7.62 -10.04
CA SER A 33 6.81 8.34 -10.71
C SER A 33 7.64 9.19 -9.75
N GLN A 34 7.22 9.32 -8.52
CA GLN A 34 7.99 10.05 -7.52
C GLN A 34 7.65 9.48 -6.17
N SER A 35 8.42 9.83 -5.17
CA SER A 35 8.19 9.29 -3.84
C SER A 35 6.79 9.66 -3.34
N ALA A 36 6.21 8.79 -2.57
CA ALA A 36 4.86 8.95 -2.11
C ALA A 36 4.78 8.67 -0.61
N ASP A 37 3.77 9.21 0.02
CA ASP A 37 3.53 8.91 1.42
C ASP A 37 2.51 7.78 1.55
N VAL A 38 2.27 7.37 2.78
CA VAL A 38 1.35 6.28 3.08
C VAL A 38 -0.03 6.55 2.49
N GLN A 39 -0.51 7.77 2.66
CA GLN A 39 -1.84 8.12 2.17
C GLN A 39 -1.94 7.99 0.67
N THR A 40 -0.93 8.41 -0.06
CA THR A 40 -0.93 8.35 -1.51
C THR A 40 -0.94 6.90 -2.00
N VAL A 41 -0.12 6.06 -1.38
CA VAL A 41 -0.07 4.66 -1.76
C VAL A 41 -1.39 3.97 -1.43
N LEU A 42 -1.96 4.29 -0.28
CA LEU A 42 -3.23 3.69 0.10
C LEU A 42 -4.34 4.12 -0.85
N SER A 43 -4.34 5.39 -1.26
CA SER A 43 -5.33 5.86 -2.24
C SER A 43 -5.19 5.14 -3.56
N GLU A 44 -3.97 4.91 -3.98
CA GLU A 44 -3.74 4.21 -5.23
C GLU A 44 -4.24 2.76 -5.14
N LEU A 45 -4.00 2.11 -4.00
CA LEU A 45 -4.51 0.77 -3.80
C LEU A 45 -6.03 0.73 -3.87
N LYS A 46 -6.69 1.69 -3.26
CA LYS A 46 -8.14 1.75 -3.27
C LYS A 46 -8.68 2.03 -4.67
N THR A 47 -7.94 2.77 -5.47
CA THR A 47 -8.34 3.02 -6.84
C THR A 47 -8.23 1.74 -7.66
N ASN A 48 -7.15 0.99 -7.48
CA ASN A 48 -6.94 -0.24 -8.22
C ASN A 48 -7.86 -1.37 -7.74
N TYR A 49 -8.20 -1.35 -6.47
CA TYR A 49 -9.04 -2.39 -5.87
C TYR A 49 -10.15 -1.71 -5.07
N PRO A 50 -11.22 -1.30 -5.76
CA PRO A 50 -12.27 -0.49 -5.09
C PRO A 50 -12.91 -1.14 -3.88
N LYS A 51 -12.89 -2.46 -3.81
CA LYS A 51 -13.47 -3.12 -2.64
C LYS A 51 -12.73 -2.78 -1.36
N LEU A 52 -11.50 -2.33 -1.46
CA LEU A 52 -10.77 -1.90 -0.27
C LEU A 52 -11.42 -0.70 0.38
N LYS A 53 -12.17 0.10 -0.39
CA LYS A 53 -12.85 1.25 0.16
C LYS A 53 -13.94 0.86 1.14
N GLU A 54 -14.38 -0.38 1.09
CA GLU A 54 -15.45 -0.84 1.96
C GLU A 54 -14.95 -1.22 3.34
N ILE A 55 -13.64 -1.33 3.50
CA ILE A 55 -13.06 -1.68 4.78
C ILE A 55 -12.82 -0.41 5.58
N LYS A 56 -13.44 -0.33 6.74
CA LYS A 56 -13.44 0.93 7.46
C LYS A 56 -12.15 1.29 8.16
N SER A 57 -11.44 0.34 8.66
CA SER A 57 -10.29 0.63 9.50
C SER A 57 -9.04 -0.02 8.96
N LEU A 58 -8.71 0.30 7.71
CA LEU A 58 -7.49 -0.21 7.14
C LEU A 58 -6.30 0.54 7.71
N LEU A 59 -5.32 -0.20 8.19
CA LEU A 59 -4.10 0.38 8.71
C LEU A 59 -2.93 0.01 7.82
N VAL A 60 -1.92 0.85 7.82
CA VAL A 60 -0.70 0.58 7.09
C VAL A 60 0.44 0.50 8.09
N ALA A 61 1.20 -0.57 8.01
CA ALA A 61 2.40 -0.69 8.82
C ALA A 61 3.61 -0.57 7.90
N VAL A 62 4.64 0.09 8.37
CA VAL A 62 5.86 0.25 7.61
C VAL A 62 6.99 -0.21 8.51
N ASN A 63 7.73 -1.21 8.06
CA ASN A 63 8.82 -1.80 8.82
C ASN A 63 8.35 -2.24 10.20
N SER A 64 7.20 -2.89 10.21
CA SER A 64 6.62 -3.50 11.41
C SER A 64 6.03 -2.52 12.41
N GLU A 65 5.83 -1.27 12.01
CA GLU A 65 5.23 -0.29 12.90
C GLU A 65 4.08 0.40 12.19
N TYR A 66 3.02 0.67 12.89
CA TYR A 66 1.91 1.40 12.30
C TYR A 66 2.39 2.80 11.89
N ALA A 67 2.03 3.20 10.72
CA ALA A 67 2.53 4.42 10.13
C ALA A 67 1.43 5.46 10.00
N GLU A 68 1.81 6.71 10.15
CA GLU A 68 0.86 7.79 9.93
C GLU A 68 0.73 8.06 8.44
N SER A 69 -0.37 8.68 8.06
CA SER A 69 -0.68 8.84 6.65
C SER A 69 0.30 9.72 5.91
N ASN A 70 1.03 10.58 6.61
CA ASN A 70 1.98 11.47 5.97
C ASN A 70 3.41 10.97 5.97
N LEU A 71 3.64 9.73 6.40
CA LEU A 71 4.99 9.18 6.36
C LEU A 71 5.40 8.94 4.91
N VAL A 72 6.52 9.49 4.51
CA VAL A 72 7.04 9.31 3.16
C VAL A 72 7.73 7.95 3.08
N LEU A 73 7.42 7.20 2.04
CA LEU A 73 7.88 5.82 1.90
C LEU A 73 9.12 5.73 1.03
N SER A 74 9.96 4.74 1.31
CA SER A 74 11.10 4.39 0.47
C SER A 74 10.83 3.05 -0.19
N GLU A 75 11.51 2.81 -1.30
CA GLU A 75 11.32 1.55 -2.02
C GLU A 75 11.72 0.34 -1.18
N ASN A 76 12.62 0.53 -0.25
CA ASN A 76 13.07 -0.57 0.59
C ASN A 76 12.21 -0.82 1.81
N ASP A 77 11.20 0.00 2.01
CA ASP A 77 10.35 -0.18 3.17
C ASP A 77 9.47 -1.42 3.04
N GLU A 78 9.29 -2.09 4.15
CA GLU A 78 8.41 -3.23 4.20
C GLU A 78 7.03 -2.71 4.55
N ILE A 79 6.13 -2.66 3.60
CA ILE A 79 4.82 -2.07 3.78
C ILE A 79 3.78 -3.18 3.90
N ALA A 80 2.89 -3.05 4.84
CA ALA A 80 1.84 -4.05 5.06
C ALA A 80 0.50 -3.36 5.18
N LEU A 81 -0.51 -3.94 4.53
CA LEU A 81 -1.87 -3.44 4.62
C LEU A 81 -2.62 -4.35 5.58
N ILE A 82 -3.08 -3.79 6.67
CA ILE A 82 -3.62 -4.56 7.77
C ILE A 82 -5.09 -4.22 7.98
N PRO A 83 -5.98 -5.17 7.76
CA PRO A 83 -7.40 -4.93 7.99
C PRO A 83 -7.71 -4.99 9.49
N PRO A 84 -8.86 -4.52 9.90
CA PRO A 84 -9.21 -4.59 11.29
C PRO A 84 -9.41 -6.04 11.73
N VAL A 85 -9.10 -6.29 12.97
CA VAL A 85 -9.33 -7.59 13.54
C VAL A 85 -10.80 -7.69 13.89
N SER A 86 -11.47 -8.67 13.38
CA SER A 86 -12.87 -8.76 13.67
C SER A 86 -13.11 -9.59 14.90
N GLY A 87 -14.12 -9.25 15.55
CA GLY A 87 -14.66 -10.09 16.52
C GLY A 87 -13.93 -10.37 17.68
N GLY A 88 -13.26 -9.78 17.77
CA GLY A 88 -12.63 -9.98 18.92
C GLY A 88 -12.46 -10.85 19.64
#